data_4650f048416975e46926119cb747af55
#
_entry.id   4650f048416975e46926119cb747af55
#
_cell.length_a   1.000
_cell.length_b   1.000
_cell.length_c   1.000
_cell.angle_alpha   90.00
_cell.angle_beta   90.00
_cell.angle_gamma   90.00
#
_symmetry.space_group_name_H-M   'P 1'
#
loop_
_entity.id
_entity.type
_entity.pdbx_description
1 polymer ?
#
loop_
_entity_poly.entity_id
_entity_poly.type
_entity_poly.pdbx_seq_one_letter_code
_entity_poly.pdbx_strand_id
1 'polypeptide(L)'
;IYFVIFKNWFKHDNALFIMLNTQDTNVEEHRQFIEQTVAANKDCKWRIVTLHQDIYGSAEHSNEPEITNLRYQLAPIFEDNKVDVVLTGHDHAYSRTQILKGGHKTTEYTDDEFDPMLDEDMDAGENPDTVYTAKENIKADTTDPSQKAYLNYLNQVMDKDAIQQVTKKGTTVFNPTGILYMTAGSSSGSKYYDLVPRQQSYIANRWQQDVPTYSVIDITDTTFTINPYRTDTEEKIDETFSIAKVNESDNKNQTDNTQTDNKKQPTTAKKNTTKPAEKAVAPKKAVVKRVKSLGKKKIKITVKKSSKQVSGYEVILSTKKNFKNAKKITTKKNVITVKKLKAGKKYFVKVRAFKKVGNKKIYGNYSTVKKVIVKK
;
A
#
# COMPACT_ATOMS: atom_id res chain seq x y z
N ILE A 1 28.85 8.87 13.21
CA ILE A 1 27.85 8.07 13.95
C ILE A 1 27.50 6.93 13.02
N TYR A 2 28.06 5.75 13.29
CA TYR A 2 27.67 4.53 12.58
C TYR A 2 26.31 4.12 13.12
N PHE A 3 25.26 4.23 12.31
CA PHE A 3 24.02 3.54 12.59
C PHE A 3 24.29 2.04 12.38
N VAL A 4 24.43 1.32 13.46
CA VAL A 4 24.44 -0.15 13.42
C VAL A 4 23.02 -0.57 13.05
N ILE A 5 22.88 -1.04 11.84
CA ILE A 5 21.62 -1.49 11.27
C ILE A 5 21.35 -2.89 11.80
N PHE A 6 20.51 -3.01 12.81
CA PHE A 6 20.27 -4.28 13.49
C PHE A 6 19.30 -5.15 12.67
N LYS A 7 19.78 -6.31 12.22
CA LYS A 7 18.95 -7.48 12.03
C LYS A 7 18.64 -8.04 13.42
N ASN A 8 17.42 -8.49 13.67
CA ASN A 8 17.03 -8.99 14.98
C ASN A 8 16.01 -10.12 14.84
N TRP A 9 15.86 -10.91 15.89
CA TRP A 9 14.82 -11.92 15.98
C TRP A 9 14.33 -12.06 17.43
N PHE A 10 13.11 -12.55 17.59
CA PHE A 10 12.57 -12.94 18.88
C PHE A 10 11.61 -14.13 18.72
N LYS A 11 11.39 -14.83 19.81
CA LYS A 11 10.36 -15.87 19.91
C LYS A 11 9.21 -15.37 20.76
N HIS A 12 8.01 -15.71 20.33
CA HIS A 12 6.80 -15.62 21.12
C HIS A 12 6.10 -16.97 21.03
N ASP A 13 6.08 -17.70 22.13
CA ASP A 13 5.66 -19.12 22.17
C ASP A 13 6.36 -19.96 21.09
N ASN A 14 5.62 -20.52 20.15
CA ASN A 14 6.13 -21.35 19.07
C ASN A 14 6.33 -20.58 17.74
N ALA A 15 6.25 -19.25 17.76
CA ALA A 15 6.47 -18.40 16.61
C ALA A 15 7.83 -17.69 16.69
N LEU A 16 8.62 -17.84 15.63
CA LEU A 16 9.88 -17.15 15.40
C LEU A 16 9.63 -15.93 14.50
N PHE A 17 9.92 -14.74 14.99
CA PHE A 17 9.89 -13.49 14.25
C PHE A 17 11.31 -13.08 13.87
N ILE A 18 11.56 -12.90 12.57
CA ILE A 18 12.86 -12.52 12.00
C ILE A 18 12.69 -11.14 11.36
N MET A 19 13.41 -10.15 11.86
CA MET A 19 13.34 -8.77 11.37
C MET A 19 14.57 -8.48 10.50
N LEU A 20 14.33 -8.12 9.24
CA LEU A 20 15.37 -7.76 8.28
C LEU A 20 15.38 -6.26 8.07
N ASN A 21 16.57 -5.69 8.01
CA ASN A 21 16.74 -4.33 7.53
C ASN A 21 17.17 -4.35 6.06
N THR A 22 16.21 -4.23 5.19
CA THR A 22 16.39 -4.26 3.73
C THR A 22 16.81 -2.91 3.12
N GLN A 23 17.13 -1.90 3.95
CA GLN A 23 17.97 -0.77 3.54
C GLN A 23 19.45 -1.19 3.35
N ASP A 24 19.85 -2.28 3.96
CA ASP A 24 21.09 -2.98 3.68
C ASP A 24 20.84 -3.95 2.52
N THR A 25 21.49 -3.74 1.40
CA THR A 25 21.33 -4.52 0.17
C THR A 25 22.22 -5.78 0.14
N ASN A 26 22.91 -6.10 1.23
CA ASN A 26 23.73 -7.31 1.32
C ASN A 26 22.87 -8.56 1.54
N VAL A 27 22.36 -9.10 0.45
CA VAL A 27 21.46 -10.26 0.47
C VAL A 27 22.12 -11.50 1.07
N GLU A 28 23.43 -11.69 0.87
CA GLU A 28 24.14 -12.84 1.42
C GLU A 28 24.20 -12.79 2.96
N GLU A 29 24.36 -11.61 3.52
CA GLU A 29 24.31 -11.40 4.96
C GLU A 29 22.89 -11.64 5.52
N HIS A 30 21.84 -11.30 4.77
CA HIS A 30 20.46 -11.64 5.12
C HIS A 30 20.26 -13.16 5.10
N ARG A 31 20.76 -13.86 4.09
CA ARG A 31 20.72 -15.33 4.01
C ARG A 31 21.35 -15.97 5.23
N GLN A 32 22.59 -15.64 5.53
CA GLN A 32 23.33 -16.20 6.67
C GLN A 32 22.61 -15.95 7.99
N PHE A 33 22.07 -14.74 8.19
CA PHE A 33 21.33 -14.39 9.39
C PHE A 33 20.06 -15.24 9.55
N ILE A 34 19.28 -15.41 8.46
CA ILE A 34 18.06 -16.22 8.48
C ILE A 34 18.40 -17.69 8.77
N GLU A 35 19.36 -18.26 8.03
CA GLU A 35 19.76 -19.66 8.20
C GLU A 35 20.24 -19.97 9.62
N GLN A 36 21.10 -19.13 10.18
CA GLN A 36 21.58 -19.25 11.57
C GLN A 36 20.44 -19.12 12.57
N THR A 37 19.55 -18.14 12.37
CA THR A 37 18.41 -17.92 13.25
C THR A 37 17.44 -19.10 13.23
N VAL A 38 17.11 -19.61 12.06
CA VAL A 38 16.24 -20.78 11.89
C VAL A 38 16.89 -22.04 12.48
N ALA A 39 18.19 -22.24 12.24
CA ALA A 39 18.92 -23.36 12.78
C ALA A 39 18.97 -23.38 14.33
N ALA A 40 19.04 -22.20 14.95
CA ALA A 40 19.00 -22.04 16.41
C ALA A 40 17.60 -22.19 17.02
N ASN A 41 16.52 -22.13 16.19
CA ASN A 41 15.13 -22.11 16.66
C ASN A 41 14.27 -23.16 15.93
N LYS A 42 14.77 -24.40 15.79
CA LYS A 42 14.11 -25.50 15.06
C LYS A 42 12.78 -25.94 15.67
N ASP A 43 12.58 -25.67 16.95
CA ASP A 43 11.38 -25.98 17.72
C ASP A 43 10.19 -25.07 17.37
N CYS A 44 10.42 -23.91 16.74
CA CYS A 44 9.34 -23.01 16.34
C CYS A 44 8.55 -23.61 15.17
N LYS A 45 7.22 -23.62 15.33
CA LYS A 45 6.26 -24.08 14.33
C LYS A 45 5.98 -23.04 13.24
N TRP A 46 6.07 -21.75 13.62
CA TRP A 46 5.81 -20.63 12.74
C TRP A 46 7.08 -19.81 12.52
N ARG A 47 7.37 -19.48 11.28
CA ARG A 47 8.47 -18.60 10.89
C ARG A 47 7.91 -17.39 10.14
N ILE A 48 8.05 -16.22 10.75
CA ILE A 48 7.47 -14.97 10.28
C ILE A 48 8.63 -14.00 10.03
N VAL A 49 8.77 -13.53 8.81
CA VAL A 49 9.75 -12.51 8.45
C VAL A 49 9.06 -11.16 8.40
N THR A 50 9.72 -10.12 8.88
CA THR A 50 9.29 -8.73 8.73
C THR A 50 10.38 -7.92 8.07
N LEU A 51 10.02 -7.12 7.08
CA LEU A 51 10.91 -6.18 6.40
C LEU A 51 10.14 -4.94 5.96
N HIS A 52 10.87 -3.88 5.55
CA HIS A 52 10.21 -2.63 5.21
C HIS A 52 9.63 -2.65 3.80
N GLN A 53 10.40 -3.07 2.79
CA GLN A 53 10.01 -2.99 1.38
C GLN A 53 8.88 -3.96 1.06
N ASP A 54 7.94 -3.48 0.25
CA ASP A 54 6.76 -4.21 -0.17
C ASP A 54 7.03 -5.09 -1.39
N ILE A 55 7.79 -6.17 -1.16
CA ILE A 55 8.26 -7.06 -2.24
C ILE A 55 7.14 -7.78 -3.00
N TYR A 56 5.94 -7.87 -2.44
CA TYR A 56 4.73 -8.41 -3.09
C TYR A 56 3.50 -7.57 -2.74
N GLY A 57 3.56 -6.29 -2.98
CA GLY A 57 2.47 -5.36 -2.71
C GLY A 57 1.59 -5.00 -3.89
N SER A 58 0.83 -3.92 -3.79
CA SER A 58 -0.16 -3.54 -4.80
C SER A 58 -0.38 -2.03 -4.98
N ALA A 59 0.53 -1.19 -4.51
CA ALA A 59 0.47 0.25 -4.74
C ALA A 59 1.68 0.76 -5.55
N GLU A 60 1.91 2.06 -5.59
CA GLU A 60 2.82 2.74 -6.51
C GLU A 60 4.24 2.14 -6.58
N HIS A 61 4.79 1.68 -5.43
CA HIS A 61 6.17 1.19 -5.35
C HIS A 61 6.33 -0.33 -5.53
N SER A 62 5.23 -1.08 -5.50
CA SER A 62 5.28 -2.55 -5.44
C SER A 62 5.97 -3.23 -6.63
N ASN A 63 5.98 -2.59 -7.78
CA ASN A 63 6.56 -3.11 -9.01
C ASN A 63 7.75 -2.27 -9.51
N GLU A 64 8.29 -1.36 -8.71
CA GLU A 64 9.55 -0.72 -9.02
C GLU A 64 10.64 -1.78 -9.23
N PRO A 65 11.49 -1.65 -10.25
CA PRO A 65 12.56 -2.63 -10.52
C PRO A 65 13.48 -2.90 -9.34
N GLU A 66 13.80 -1.90 -8.53
CA GLU A 66 14.53 -2.08 -7.27
C GLU A 66 13.82 -3.06 -6.33
N ILE A 67 12.51 -2.90 -6.16
CA ILE A 67 11.70 -3.73 -5.27
C ILE A 67 11.52 -5.16 -5.81
N THR A 68 11.29 -5.30 -7.12
CA THR A 68 11.15 -6.63 -7.73
C THR A 68 12.47 -7.40 -7.75
N ASN A 69 13.59 -6.73 -7.95
CA ASN A 69 14.92 -7.36 -7.84
C ASN A 69 15.18 -7.85 -6.41
N LEU A 70 14.83 -7.06 -5.40
CA LEU A 70 14.89 -7.48 -4.00
C LEU A 70 13.98 -8.69 -3.73
N ARG A 71 12.77 -8.71 -4.30
CA ARG A 71 11.84 -9.86 -4.25
C ARG A 71 12.53 -11.15 -4.71
N TYR A 72 13.11 -11.13 -5.90
CA TYR A 72 13.71 -12.32 -6.50
C TYR A 72 14.99 -12.79 -5.79
N GLN A 73 15.62 -11.91 -5.06
CA GLN A 73 16.77 -12.27 -4.24
C GLN A 73 16.36 -12.86 -2.88
N LEU A 74 15.31 -12.35 -2.27
CA LEU A 74 14.89 -12.76 -0.91
C LEU A 74 13.92 -13.94 -0.91
N ALA A 75 12.98 -14.02 -1.87
CA ALA A 75 11.97 -15.08 -1.88
C ALA A 75 12.56 -16.50 -1.86
N PRO A 76 13.62 -16.84 -2.63
CA PRO A 76 14.27 -18.15 -2.53
C PRO A 76 14.82 -18.44 -1.13
N ILE A 77 15.40 -17.44 -0.47
CA ILE A 77 15.95 -17.59 0.89
C ILE A 77 14.82 -17.91 1.88
N PHE A 78 13.69 -17.24 1.73
CA PHE A 78 12.52 -17.49 2.59
C PHE A 78 11.94 -18.89 2.37
N GLU A 79 11.87 -19.34 1.11
CA GLU A 79 11.39 -20.67 0.74
C GLU A 79 12.29 -21.77 1.30
N ASP A 80 13.62 -21.65 1.10
CA ASP A 80 14.61 -22.61 1.60
C ASP A 80 14.56 -22.73 3.13
N ASN A 81 14.26 -21.64 3.81
CA ASN A 81 14.13 -21.59 5.25
C ASN A 81 12.72 -21.86 5.76
N LYS A 82 11.79 -22.27 4.88
CA LYS A 82 10.40 -22.59 5.21
C LYS A 82 9.71 -21.48 6.01
N VAL A 83 9.85 -20.24 5.55
CA VAL A 83 9.10 -19.10 6.07
C VAL A 83 7.62 -19.30 5.72
N ASP A 84 6.74 -19.03 6.67
CA ASP A 84 5.29 -19.15 6.48
C ASP A 84 4.65 -17.85 6.03
N VAL A 85 5.10 -16.75 6.62
CA VAL A 85 4.49 -15.41 6.41
C VAL A 85 5.58 -14.35 6.34
N VAL A 86 5.41 -13.42 5.41
CA VAL A 86 6.23 -12.19 5.31
C VAL A 86 5.32 -10.98 5.49
N LEU A 87 5.66 -10.14 6.45
CA LEU A 87 4.93 -8.90 6.76
C LEU A 87 5.76 -7.70 6.29
N THR A 88 5.16 -6.83 5.52
CA THR A 88 5.82 -5.69 4.88
C THR A 88 5.10 -4.36 5.14
N GLY A 89 5.71 -3.28 4.75
CA GLY A 89 5.20 -1.91 4.83
C GLY A 89 5.40 -1.16 3.53
N HIS A 90 6.08 -0.02 3.57
CA HIS A 90 6.48 0.83 2.45
C HIS A 90 5.32 1.44 1.66
N ASP A 91 4.49 0.64 1.03
CA ASP A 91 3.45 1.07 0.09
C ASP A 91 2.18 1.61 0.75
N HIS A 92 2.13 1.81 2.03
CA HIS A 92 1.04 2.47 2.76
C HIS A 92 -0.39 2.14 2.27
N ALA A 93 -0.55 1.02 1.59
CA ALA A 93 -1.80 0.42 1.17
C ALA A 93 -1.87 -1.02 1.71
N TYR A 94 -3.04 -1.50 2.05
CA TYR A 94 -3.19 -2.90 2.44
C TYR A 94 -3.18 -3.80 1.21
N SER A 95 -2.42 -4.88 1.28
CA SER A 95 -2.50 -5.99 0.33
C SER A 95 -2.18 -7.33 0.99
N ARG A 96 -2.81 -8.38 0.49
CA ARG A 96 -2.57 -9.77 0.85
C ARG A 96 -2.47 -10.61 -0.40
N THR A 97 -1.44 -11.44 -0.47
CA THR A 97 -1.21 -12.30 -1.63
C THR A 97 -2.01 -13.59 -1.59
N GLN A 98 -2.01 -14.30 -2.70
CA GLN A 98 -2.18 -15.73 -2.78
C GLN A 98 -1.07 -16.41 -1.98
N ILE A 99 -1.07 -17.75 -1.88
CA ILE A 99 0.10 -18.48 -1.38
C ILE A 99 1.09 -18.62 -2.53
N LEU A 100 2.30 -18.10 -2.35
CA LEU A 100 3.31 -17.96 -3.40
C LEU A 100 4.50 -18.88 -3.16
N LYS A 101 5.06 -19.41 -4.25
CA LYS A 101 6.31 -20.18 -4.27
C LYS A 101 6.91 -20.17 -5.67
N GLY A 102 8.22 -19.98 -5.78
CA GLY A 102 8.95 -20.18 -7.03
C GLY A 102 9.01 -18.95 -7.96
N GLY A 103 8.74 -17.74 -7.49
CA GLY A 103 8.90 -16.51 -8.27
C GLY A 103 10.37 -16.11 -8.45
N HIS A 104 11.05 -16.62 -9.47
CA HIS A 104 12.48 -16.40 -9.68
C HIS A 104 12.75 -15.78 -11.04
N LYS A 105 12.36 -14.51 -11.22
CA LYS A 105 12.65 -13.79 -12.46
C LYS A 105 13.52 -12.58 -12.16
N THR A 106 14.53 -12.38 -12.99
CA THR A 106 15.31 -11.14 -13.03
C THR A 106 14.84 -10.31 -14.20
N THR A 107 14.94 -9.00 -14.06
CA THR A 107 14.63 -8.07 -15.14
C THR A 107 15.77 -7.06 -15.28
N GLU A 108 16.00 -6.61 -16.50
CA GLU A 108 16.93 -5.52 -16.79
C GLU A 108 16.23 -4.15 -16.83
N TYR A 109 14.92 -4.09 -16.61
CA TYR A 109 14.18 -2.83 -16.56
C TYR A 109 14.63 -2.01 -15.36
N THR A 110 14.75 -0.70 -15.51
CA THR A 110 15.30 0.20 -14.50
C THR A 110 14.23 1.12 -13.91
N ASP A 111 14.48 1.67 -12.72
CA ASP A 111 13.57 2.63 -12.09
C ASP A 111 13.42 3.90 -12.92
N ASP A 112 14.51 4.36 -13.58
CA ASP A 112 14.47 5.51 -14.49
C ASP A 112 13.54 5.30 -15.70
N GLU A 113 13.39 4.06 -16.17
CA GLU A 113 12.43 3.68 -17.22
C GLU A 113 11.03 3.46 -16.66
N PHE A 114 10.92 2.89 -15.47
CA PHE A 114 9.65 2.51 -14.84
C PHE A 114 8.85 3.71 -14.37
N ASP A 115 9.45 4.61 -13.59
CA ASP A 115 8.74 5.72 -12.93
C ASP A 115 7.99 6.63 -13.92
N PRO A 116 8.58 7.04 -15.06
CA PRO A 116 7.84 7.84 -16.04
C PRO A 116 6.65 7.11 -16.64
N MET A 117 6.76 5.81 -16.84
CA MET A 117 5.70 4.99 -17.44
C MET A 117 4.58 4.69 -16.43
N LEU A 118 4.92 4.39 -15.18
CA LEU A 118 3.93 4.27 -14.10
C LEU A 118 3.16 5.58 -13.93
N ASP A 119 3.88 6.68 -13.90
CA ASP A 119 3.33 8.04 -13.81
C ASP A 119 2.34 8.30 -14.96
N GLU A 120 2.71 7.92 -16.19
CA GLU A 120 1.84 8.06 -17.36
C GLU A 120 0.62 7.15 -17.26
N ASP A 121 0.81 5.90 -16.84
CA ASP A 121 -0.27 4.92 -16.72
C ASP A 121 -1.30 5.32 -15.66
N MET A 122 -0.86 5.97 -14.58
CA MET A 122 -1.75 6.46 -13.52
C MET A 122 -2.38 7.83 -13.82
N ASP A 123 -2.00 8.54 -14.89
CA ASP A 123 -2.51 9.88 -15.25
C ASP A 123 -3.97 9.86 -15.75
N ALA A 124 -4.54 8.70 -16.08
CA ALA A 124 -5.96 8.59 -16.45
C ALA A 124 -6.94 8.93 -15.30
N GLY A 125 -6.40 9.08 -14.08
CA GLY A 125 -7.18 9.37 -12.87
C GLY A 125 -7.70 8.12 -12.18
N GLU A 126 -8.61 8.30 -11.23
CA GLU A 126 -9.15 7.19 -10.44
C GLU A 126 -10.24 6.41 -11.18
N ASN A 127 -10.32 5.12 -10.92
CA ASN A 127 -11.43 4.30 -11.36
C ASN A 127 -12.71 4.74 -10.61
N PRO A 128 -13.83 5.05 -11.32
CA PRO A 128 -15.05 5.49 -10.66
C PRO A 128 -15.68 4.42 -9.77
N ASP A 129 -15.43 3.14 -10.06
CA ASP A 129 -16.02 2.01 -9.37
C ASP A 129 -15.20 1.57 -8.15
N THR A 130 -13.93 1.97 -8.09
CA THR A 130 -13.01 1.66 -6.99
C THR A 130 -12.25 2.90 -6.58
N VAL A 131 -12.65 3.48 -5.46
CA VAL A 131 -11.96 4.64 -4.89
C VAL A 131 -10.51 4.26 -4.58
N TYR A 132 -9.56 5.16 -4.89
CA TYR A 132 -8.12 4.98 -4.62
C TYR A 132 -7.39 3.93 -5.48
N THR A 133 -8.01 3.48 -6.56
CA THR A 133 -7.34 2.71 -7.61
C THR A 133 -7.20 3.59 -8.85
N ALA A 134 -6.01 3.70 -9.39
CA ALA A 134 -5.77 4.44 -10.62
C ALA A 134 -6.42 3.71 -11.82
N LYS A 135 -6.82 4.49 -12.84
CA LYS A 135 -7.26 3.95 -14.12
C LYS A 135 -6.08 3.72 -15.04
N GLU A 136 -6.15 2.69 -15.85
CA GLU A 136 -5.19 2.45 -16.90
C GLU A 136 -5.24 3.55 -17.96
N ASN A 137 -4.12 4.22 -18.16
CA ASN A 137 -3.93 5.19 -19.25
C ASN A 137 -3.20 4.57 -20.44
N ILE A 138 -2.20 3.73 -20.19
CA ILE A 138 -1.47 3.00 -21.24
C ILE A 138 -2.33 1.83 -21.71
N LYS A 139 -2.56 1.74 -23.00
CA LYS A 139 -3.43 0.73 -23.60
C LYS A 139 -2.63 -0.51 -24.00
N ALA A 140 -3.25 -1.69 -23.88
CA ALA A 140 -2.62 -2.96 -24.23
C ALA A 140 -2.20 -3.03 -25.72
N ASP A 141 -2.88 -2.30 -26.59
CA ASP A 141 -2.63 -2.22 -28.02
C ASP A 141 -1.74 -1.02 -28.42
N THR A 142 -1.05 -0.41 -27.47
CA THR A 142 -0.14 0.71 -27.73
C THR A 142 0.90 0.36 -28.81
N THR A 143 1.24 1.34 -29.63
CA THR A 143 2.33 1.23 -30.60
C THR A 143 3.64 1.86 -30.09
N ASP A 144 3.58 2.62 -29.00
CA ASP A 144 4.75 3.27 -28.39
C ASP A 144 5.73 2.23 -27.82
N PRO A 145 7.03 2.25 -28.21
CA PRO A 145 8.01 1.27 -27.76
C PRO A 145 8.23 1.28 -26.25
N SER A 146 8.23 2.45 -25.61
CA SER A 146 8.47 2.59 -24.15
C SER A 146 7.29 2.05 -23.36
N GLN A 147 6.07 2.33 -23.80
CA GLN A 147 4.86 1.78 -23.20
C GLN A 147 4.81 0.25 -23.37
N LYS A 148 5.23 -0.28 -24.54
CA LYS A 148 5.34 -1.74 -24.75
C LYS A 148 6.36 -2.37 -23.80
N ALA A 149 7.52 -1.77 -23.64
CA ALA A 149 8.54 -2.26 -22.71
C ALA A 149 8.01 -2.29 -21.28
N TYR A 150 7.34 -1.23 -20.84
CA TYR A 150 6.68 -1.16 -19.54
C TYR A 150 5.63 -2.26 -19.34
N LEU A 151 4.72 -2.47 -20.31
CA LEU A 151 3.72 -3.53 -20.23
C LEU A 151 4.33 -4.93 -20.21
N ASN A 152 5.41 -5.14 -20.99
CA ASN A 152 6.14 -6.40 -20.99
C ASN A 152 6.80 -6.65 -19.61
N TYR A 153 7.41 -5.62 -19.05
CA TYR A 153 7.97 -5.68 -17.70
C TYR A 153 6.89 -6.03 -16.67
N LEU A 154 5.76 -5.33 -16.67
CA LEU A 154 4.65 -5.63 -15.77
C LEU A 154 4.18 -7.08 -15.89
N ASN A 155 4.07 -7.61 -17.12
CA ASN A 155 3.70 -9.01 -17.34
C ASN A 155 4.70 -10.00 -16.73
N GLN A 156 5.99 -9.68 -16.75
CA GLN A 156 7.02 -10.51 -16.13
C GLN A 156 6.89 -10.55 -14.62
N VAL A 157 6.70 -9.38 -13.99
CA VAL A 157 6.63 -9.24 -12.52
C VAL A 157 5.25 -9.58 -11.94
N MET A 158 4.26 -9.94 -12.77
CA MET A 158 2.98 -10.47 -12.31
C MET A 158 3.08 -11.83 -11.61
N ASP A 159 4.18 -12.54 -11.76
CA ASP A 159 4.51 -13.79 -11.07
C ASP A 159 3.36 -14.82 -11.02
N LYS A 160 2.68 -15.01 -12.13
CA LYS A 160 1.55 -15.96 -12.23
C LYS A 160 1.98 -17.37 -11.86
N ASP A 161 3.20 -17.73 -12.28
CA ASP A 161 3.76 -19.07 -12.06
C ASP A 161 4.17 -19.32 -10.60
N ALA A 162 4.32 -18.24 -9.82
CA ALA A 162 4.58 -18.32 -8.38
C ALA A 162 3.33 -18.65 -7.56
N ILE A 163 2.13 -18.57 -8.13
CA ILE A 163 0.89 -18.84 -7.40
C ILE A 163 0.77 -20.34 -7.14
N GLN A 164 1.17 -20.78 -5.96
CA GLN A 164 1.09 -22.17 -5.52
C GLN A 164 -0.35 -22.55 -5.15
N GLN A 165 -1.08 -21.64 -4.48
CA GLN A 165 -2.47 -21.87 -4.13
C GLN A 165 -3.27 -20.57 -4.18
N VAL A 166 -4.37 -20.58 -4.94
CA VAL A 166 -5.34 -19.48 -4.98
C VAL A 166 -6.15 -19.48 -3.69
N THR A 167 -6.21 -18.34 -3.04
CA THR A 167 -6.97 -18.14 -1.81
C THR A 167 -8.26 -17.40 -2.09
N LYS A 168 -9.37 -17.86 -1.53
CA LYS A 168 -10.65 -17.13 -1.55
C LYS A 168 -10.79 -16.30 -0.29
N LYS A 169 -11.65 -15.30 -0.30
CA LYS A 169 -12.02 -14.54 0.89
C LYS A 169 -12.59 -15.46 1.96
N GLY A 170 -12.22 -15.21 3.22
CA GLY A 170 -12.75 -15.94 4.37
C GLY A 170 -12.34 -17.42 4.44
N THR A 171 -11.22 -17.81 3.80
CA THR A 171 -10.80 -19.21 3.77
C THR A 171 -9.64 -19.52 4.70
N THR A 172 -9.57 -20.76 5.14
CA THR A 172 -8.39 -21.36 5.75
C THR A 172 -7.63 -22.17 4.71
N VAL A 173 -6.33 -21.94 4.62
CA VAL A 173 -5.42 -22.72 3.79
C VAL A 173 -4.73 -23.77 4.66
N PHE A 174 -4.76 -25.01 4.25
CA PHE A 174 -4.21 -26.12 5.02
C PHE A 174 -2.85 -26.55 4.47
N ASN A 175 -1.84 -26.61 5.35
CA ASN A 175 -0.49 -27.11 5.05
C ASN A 175 0.11 -26.53 3.75
N PRO A 176 0.08 -25.20 3.49
CA PRO A 176 0.67 -24.67 2.27
C PRO A 176 2.18 -24.90 2.27
N THR A 177 2.75 -25.14 1.09
CA THR A 177 4.20 -25.23 0.91
C THR A 177 4.81 -23.91 0.41
N GLY A 178 3.98 -22.94 0.12
CA GLY A 178 4.37 -21.57 -0.24
C GLY A 178 4.18 -20.59 0.91
N ILE A 179 4.45 -19.34 0.65
CA ILE A 179 4.53 -18.23 1.61
C ILE A 179 3.36 -17.28 1.39
N LEU A 180 2.82 -16.75 2.48
CA LEU A 180 1.91 -15.62 2.47
C LEU A 180 2.69 -14.32 2.62
N TYR A 181 2.44 -13.34 1.74
CA TYR A 181 2.95 -11.98 1.90
C TYR A 181 1.79 -11.02 2.20
N MET A 182 2.02 -10.10 3.14
CA MET A 182 1.01 -9.11 3.52
C MET A 182 1.66 -7.75 3.79
N THR A 183 1.13 -6.72 3.12
CA THR A 183 1.46 -5.33 3.41
C THR A 183 0.39 -4.74 4.30
N ALA A 184 0.79 -4.25 5.47
CA ALA A 184 -0.14 -3.89 6.54
C ALA A 184 -0.87 -2.55 6.33
N GLY A 185 -0.51 -1.77 5.32
CA GLY A 185 -1.05 -0.43 5.09
C GLY A 185 -0.40 0.65 5.96
N SER A 186 -1.06 1.80 6.10
CA SER A 186 -0.56 2.93 6.88
C SER A 186 -1.18 2.97 8.27
N SER A 187 -0.39 2.69 9.31
CA SER A 187 -0.87 2.76 10.71
C SER A 187 -0.97 4.19 11.24
N SER A 188 -0.11 5.09 10.79
CA SER A 188 -0.08 6.49 11.26
C SER A 188 -1.02 7.42 10.49
N GLY A 189 -1.44 7.05 9.29
CA GLY A 189 -2.21 7.91 8.40
C GLY A 189 -1.42 9.13 7.88
N SER A 190 -0.10 9.12 7.98
CA SER A 190 0.75 10.24 7.56
C SER A 190 0.92 10.31 6.05
N LYS A 191 0.81 9.18 5.36
CA LYS A 191 1.01 9.02 3.92
C LYS A 191 0.19 7.83 3.42
N TYR A 192 -0.29 7.93 2.19
CA TYR A 192 -1.01 6.89 1.48
C TYR A 192 -0.60 6.91 0.01
N TYR A 193 -0.54 5.73 -0.60
CA TYR A 193 -0.30 5.56 -2.02
C TYR A 193 -1.55 5.02 -2.69
N ASP A 194 -1.77 5.37 -3.94
CA ASP A 194 -2.86 4.81 -4.72
C ASP A 194 -2.52 3.38 -5.16
N LEU A 195 -3.53 2.53 -5.22
CA LEU A 195 -3.39 1.20 -5.81
C LEU A 195 -3.12 1.35 -7.31
N VAL A 196 -2.17 0.58 -7.82
CA VAL A 196 -1.86 0.60 -9.26
C VAL A 196 -3.05 0.15 -10.11
N PRO A 197 -3.17 0.63 -11.36
CA PRO A 197 -4.33 0.34 -12.21
C PRO A 197 -4.50 -1.16 -12.47
N ARG A 198 -3.40 -1.87 -12.70
CA ARG A 198 -3.42 -3.31 -12.99
C ARG A 198 -3.12 -4.08 -11.72
N GLN A 199 -4.16 -4.74 -11.18
CA GLN A 199 -3.94 -5.61 -10.02
C GLN A 199 -3.01 -6.76 -10.41
N GLN A 200 -1.97 -6.94 -9.61
CA GLN A 200 -1.01 -8.02 -9.78
C GLN A 200 -1.70 -9.38 -9.60
N SER A 201 -1.30 -10.36 -10.41
CA SER A 201 -1.90 -11.72 -10.39
C SER A 201 -1.74 -12.41 -9.03
N TYR A 202 -0.65 -12.13 -8.34
CA TYR A 202 -0.37 -12.68 -7.02
C TYR A 202 -1.20 -12.07 -5.88
N ILE A 203 -1.91 -10.96 -6.09
CA ILE A 203 -2.72 -10.30 -5.07
C ILE A 203 -4.10 -10.97 -4.94
N ALA A 204 -4.41 -11.46 -3.75
CA ALA A 204 -5.72 -12.00 -3.39
C ALA A 204 -6.71 -10.90 -2.96
N ASN A 205 -6.24 -9.94 -2.17
CA ASN A 205 -7.03 -8.77 -1.77
C ASN A 205 -6.14 -7.54 -1.59
N ARG A 206 -6.71 -6.37 -1.85
CA ARG A 206 -6.05 -5.08 -1.65
C ARG A 206 -7.06 -4.00 -1.26
N TRP A 207 -6.62 -3.03 -0.45
CA TRP A 207 -7.50 -1.98 0.03
C TRP A 207 -6.76 -0.68 0.29
N GLN A 208 -7.36 0.44 -0.09
CA GLN A 208 -6.88 1.79 0.19
C GLN A 208 -8.03 2.79 0.17
N GLN A 209 -8.20 3.55 1.24
CA GLN A 209 -9.21 4.63 1.36
C GLN A 209 -8.72 5.83 2.18
N ASP A 210 -7.41 6.09 2.25
CA ASP A 210 -6.82 7.15 3.08
C ASP A 210 -7.22 7.06 4.56
N VAL A 211 -7.42 5.87 5.05
CA VAL A 211 -7.74 5.58 6.46
C VAL A 211 -6.63 4.73 7.04
N PRO A 212 -6.11 5.05 8.23
CA PRO A 212 -5.16 4.17 8.90
C PRO A 212 -5.77 2.78 9.14
N THR A 213 -4.91 1.78 9.08
CA THR A 213 -5.30 0.38 9.26
C THR A 213 -4.48 -0.27 10.35
N TYR A 214 -5.02 -1.33 10.92
CA TYR A 214 -4.30 -2.24 11.77
C TYR A 214 -4.76 -3.67 11.52
N SER A 215 -3.90 -4.62 11.82
CA SER A 215 -4.22 -6.05 11.71
C SER A 215 -4.06 -6.73 13.04
N VAL A 216 -5.04 -7.55 13.41
CA VAL A 216 -4.93 -8.46 14.55
C VAL A 216 -4.48 -9.81 14.02
N ILE A 217 -3.37 -10.29 14.55
CA ILE A 217 -2.79 -11.59 14.19
C ILE A 217 -2.90 -12.50 15.41
N ASP A 218 -3.57 -13.63 15.23
CA ASP A 218 -3.70 -14.67 16.24
C ASP A 218 -2.88 -15.88 15.80
N ILE A 219 -1.98 -16.35 16.67
CA ILE A 219 -1.12 -17.50 16.40
C ILE A 219 -1.35 -18.55 17.49
N THR A 220 -1.68 -19.77 17.06
CA THR A 220 -1.75 -20.94 17.92
C THR A 220 -0.72 -21.98 17.48
N ASP A 221 -0.70 -23.13 18.12
CA ASP A 221 0.16 -24.24 17.70
C ASP A 221 -0.08 -24.68 16.25
N THR A 222 -1.29 -24.54 15.77
CA THR A 222 -1.72 -25.07 14.46
C THR A 222 -2.29 -24.04 13.52
N THR A 223 -2.56 -22.81 13.96
CA THR A 223 -3.16 -21.79 13.11
C THR A 223 -2.43 -20.46 13.19
N PHE A 224 -2.36 -19.77 12.07
CA PHE A 224 -2.01 -18.37 11.94
C PHE A 224 -3.20 -17.66 11.29
N THR A 225 -3.78 -16.66 11.97
CA THR A 225 -4.99 -15.98 11.51
C THR A 225 -4.77 -14.48 11.43
N ILE A 226 -5.24 -13.85 10.36
CA ILE A 226 -5.16 -12.39 10.15
C ILE A 226 -6.56 -11.81 10.06
N ASN A 227 -6.78 -10.72 10.78
CA ASN A 227 -7.97 -9.89 10.74
C ASN A 227 -7.56 -8.42 10.56
N PRO A 228 -7.61 -7.86 9.36
CA PRO A 228 -7.27 -6.47 9.12
C PRO A 228 -8.48 -5.54 9.24
N TYR A 229 -8.29 -4.38 9.86
CA TYR A 229 -9.32 -3.41 10.17
C TYR A 229 -8.91 -2.00 9.75
N ARG A 230 -9.89 -1.17 9.47
CA ARG A 230 -9.76 0.28 9.41
C ARG A 230 -9.94 0.88 10.81
N THR A 231 -9.24 2.00 11.08
CA THR A 231 -9.25 2.59 12.43
C THR A 231 -10.40 3.53 12.72
N ASP A 232 -11.10 4.01 11.70
CA ASP A 232 -12.16 5.03 11.83
C ASP A 232 -13.54 4.43 12.13
N THR A 233 -13.82 3.21 11.69
CA THR A 233 -15.09 2.50 11.92
C THR A 233 -14.92 1.13 12.56
N GLU A 234 -13.67 0.66 12.68
CA GLU A 234 -13.33 -0.69 13.15
C GLU A 234 -13.89 -1.82 12.26
N GLU A 235 -14.33 -1.48 11.06
CA GLU A 235 -14.78 -2.48 10.08
C GLU A 235 -13.57 -3.22 9.47
N LYS A 236 -13.78 -4.48 9.14
CA LYS A 236 -12.78 -5.27 8.42
C LYS A 236 -12.61 -4.73 7.00
N ILE A 237 -11.35 -4.66 6.55
CA ILE A 237 -10.97 -4.28 5.17
C ILE A 237 -10.68 -5.49 4.29
N ASP A 238 -10.49 -6.65 4.90
CA ASP A 238 -10.45 -7.98 4.27
C ASP A 238 -11.18 -8.96 5.18
N GLU A 239 -11.62 -10.07 4.63
CA GLU A 239 -12.17 -11.16 5.43
C GLU A 239 -11.07 -11.88 6.21
N THR A 240 -11.46 -12.55 7.30
CA THR A 240 -10.52 -13.36 8.08
C THR A 240 -9.81 -14.36 7.17
N PHE A 241 -8.49 -14.37 7.22
CA PHE A 241 -7.68 -15.34 6.50
C PHE A 241 -6.84 -16.16 7.49
N SER A 242 -6.77 -17.47 7.27
CA SER A 242 -6.00 -18.36 8.14
C SER A 242 -5.13 -19.33 7.36
N ILE A 243 -3.99 -19.66 7.94
CA ILE A 243 -3.16 -20.81 7.56
C ILE A 243 -3.27 -21.82 8.70
N ALA A 244 -3.54 -23.10 8.37
CA ALA A 244 -3.57 -24.18 9.34
C ALA A 244 -2.51 -25.23 9.03
N LYS A 245 -1.75 -25.62 10.05
CA LYS A 245 -0.79 -26.74 10.03
C LYS A 245 -1.42 -27.90 10.80
N VAL A 246 -2.02 -28.82 10.08
CA VAL A 246 -2.72 -29.99 10.65
C VAL A 246 -2.08 -31.29 10.19
N ASN A 247 -2.18 -32.33 11.00
CA ASN A 247 -1.73 -33.67 10.59
C ASN A 247 -2.67 -34.23 9.53
N GLU A 248 -2.16 -35.06 8.63
CA GLU A 248 -2.96 -35.66 7.54
C GLU A 248 -4.17 -36.46 8.03
N SER A 249 -4.11 -37.02 9.25
CA SER A 249 -5.23 -37.70 9.89
C SER A 249 -6.40 -36.79 10.23
N ASP A 250 -6.15 -35.49 10.51
CA ASP A 250 -7.16 -34.55 10.93
C ASP A 250 -7.87 -33.89 9.75
N ASN A 251 -7.30 -33.98 8.56
CA ASN A 251 -7.81 -33.32 7.35
C ASN A 251 -9.04 -34.04 6.75
N LYS A 252 -9.24 -35.34 7.05
CA LYS A 252 -10.36 -36.14 6.50
C LYS A 252 -11.73 -35.83 7.13
N ASN A 253 -11.75 -35.17 8.28
CA ASN A 253 -13.01 -34.91 9.03
C ASN A 253 -13.61 -33.51 8.83
N GLN A 254 -13.03 -32.65 7.98
CA GLN A 254 -13.48 -31.25 7.83
C GLN A 254 -14.17 -30.91 6.49
N THR A 255 -14.40 -31.89 5.61
CA THR A 255 -15.07 -31.65 4.33
C THR A 255 -16.61 -31.71 4.39
N ASP A 256 -17.20 -31.97 5.56
CA ASP A 256 -18.65 -32.14 5.68
C ASP A 256 -19.27 -31.38 6.87
N ASN A 257 -19.16 -30.05 6.87
CA ASN A 257 -20.04 -29.21 7.72
C ASN A 257 -20.19 -27.79 7.16
N THR A 258 -20.92 -27.69 6.04
CA THR A 258 -21.57 -26.44 5.64
C THR A 258 -23.08 -26.68 5.59
N GLN A 259 -23.74 -26.56 6.71
CA GLN A 259 -25.17 -26.24 6.74
C GLN A 259 -25.58 -25.57 8.05
N THR A 260 -26.08 -24.37 7.87
CA THR A 260 -27.15 -23.70 8.61
C THR A 260 -27.11 -23.63 10.14
N ASP A 261 -27.02 -22.42 10.67
CA ASP A 261 -28.03 -22.01 11.64
C ASP A 261 -28.33 -20.49 11.55
N ASN A 262 -29.61 -20.27 11.29
CA ASN A 262 -30.29 -19.00 11.31
C ASN A 262 -30.80 -18.67 12.73
N LYS A 263 -30.87 -17.37 13.02
CA LYS A 263 -31.73 -16.72 14.04
C LYS A 263 -31.13 -16.41 15.40
N LYS A 264 -30.89 -15.13 15.67
CA LYS A 264 -31.79 -14.27 16.44
C LYS A 264 -31.27 -12.83 16.53
N GLN A 265 -32.09 -11.93 16.05
CA GLN A 265 -32.00 -10.49 16.25
C GLN A 265 -32.71 -10.15 17.57
N PRO A 266 -32.23 -9.19 18.33
CA PRO A 266 -33.07 -8.46 19.28
C PRO A 266 -33.37 -7.04 18.76
N THR A 267 -34.63 -6.74 18.85
CA THR A 267 -35.33 -5.52 18.47
C THR A 267 -34.92 -4.28 19.28
N THR A 268 -34.79 -3.20 18.56
CA THR A 268 -35.10 -1.78 18.82
C THR A 268 -35.40 -1.29 20.26
N ALA A 269 -34.65 -0.26 20.66
CA ALA A 269 -35.17 0.82 21.50
C ALA A 269 -34.77 2.18 20.89
N LYS A 270 -35.77 2.90 20.40
CA LYS A 270 -35.68 4.32 20.01
C LYS A 270 -35.41 5.16 21.25
N LYS A 271 -34.36 5.97 21.24
CA LYS A 271 -34.25 7.08 22.16
C LYS A 271 -34.02 8.36 21.35
N ASN A 272 -35.01 9.20 21.34
CA ASN A 272 -34.93 10.60 20.91
C ASN A 272 -33.94 11.32 21.78
N THR A 273 -32.93 11.94 21.19
CA THR A 273 -32.16 13.01 21.82
C THR A 273 -31.87 14.11 20.80
N THR A 274 -32.31 15.28 21.15
CA THR A 274 -32.10 16.57 20.53
C THR A 274 -30.64 16.80 20.17
N LYS A 275 -30.42 17.25 18.92
CA LYS A 275 -29.13 17.56 18.30
C LYS A 275 -28.48 18.77 18.98
N PRO A 276 -27.29 18.61 19.58
CA PRO A 276 -26.48 19.79 19.96
C PRO A 276 -25.85 20.42 18.72
N ALA A 277 -25.67 21.72 18.72
CA ALA A 277 -25.05 22.50 17.66
C ALA A 277 -23.64 21.96 17.30
N GLU A 278 -23.48 21.57 16.05
CA GLU A 278 -22.27 20.95 15.50
C GLU A 278 -21.06 21.90 15.60
N LYS A 279 -20.13 21.62 16.49
CA LYS A 279 -18.85 22.32 16.56
C LYS A 279 -18.14 22.15 15.23
N ALA A 280 -17.87 23.25 14.52
CA ALA A 280 -17.31 23.26 13.16
C ALA A 280 -15.89 22.66 13.14
N VAL A 281 -15.78 21.41 12.70
CA VAL A 281 -14.52 20.67 12.61
C VAL A 281 -13.74 21.11 11.36
N ALA A 282 -12.42 21.34 11.53
CA ALA A 282 -11.52 21.67 10.42
C ALA A 282 -11.41 20.50 9.43
N PRO A 283 -11.30 20.77 8.11
CA PRO A 283 -11.08 19.74 7.12
C PRO A 283 -9.78 18.94 7.38
N LYS A 284 -9.79 17.66 7.03
CA LYS A 284 -8.57 16.85 7.04
C LYS A 284 -7.46 17.48 6.18
N LYS A 285 -6.21 17.12 6.44
CA LYS A 285 -5.03 17.56 5.69
C LYS A 285 -5.23 17.27 4.20
N ALA A 286 -4.99 18.28 3.34
CA ALA A 286 -5.09 18.09 1.90
C ALA A 286 -3.92 17.25 1.39
N VAL A 287 -4.18 16.35 0.43
CA VAL A 287 -3.17 15.53 -0.23
C VAL A 287 -2.95 16.06 -1.63
N VAL A 288 -1.72 16.46 -1.97
CA VAL A 288 -1.32 16.81 -3.33
C VAL A 288 -0.83 15.54 -4.00
N LYS A 289 -1.64 14.98 -4.89
CA LYS A 289 -1.31 13.80 -5.67
C LYS A 289 -0.11 14.10 -6.58
N ARG A 290 -0.19 15.15 -7.37
CA ARG A 290 0.81 15.44 -8.39
C ARG A 290 1.01 16.93 -8.63
N VAL A 291 2.25 17.31 -8.96
CA VAL A 291 2.58 18.62 -9.50
C VAL A 291 3.43 18.43 -10.75
N LYS A 292 2.89 18.75 -11.93
CA LYS A 292 3.54 18.52 -13.24
C LYS A 292 3.73 19.85 -13.96
N SER A 293 4.87 20.02 -14.65
CA SER A 293 5.04 21.13 -15.59
C SER A 293 4.35 20.78 -16.91
N LEU A 294 3.52 21.72 -17.40
CA LEU A 294 2.86 21.60 -18.70
C LEU A 294 3.63 22.32 -19.83
N GLY A 295 4.86 22.78 -19.58
CA GLY A 295 5.54 23.70 -20.48
C GLY A 295 4.86 25.08 -20.53
N LYS A 296 5.31 25.96 -21.44
CA LYS A 296 4.70 27.32 -21.64
C LYS A 296 4.44 28.08 -20.35
N LYS A 297 5.39 28.01 -19.39
CA LYS A 297 5.34 28.68 -18.06
C LYS A 297 4.12 28.33 -17.21
N LYS A 298 3.66 27.04 -17.29
CA LYS A 298 2.50 26.52 -16.56
C LYS A 298 2.83 25.26 -15.76
N ILE A 299 2.12 25.06 -14.66
CA ILE A 299 2.10 23.80 -13.92
C ILE A 299 0.66 23.35 -13.68
N LYS A 300 0.43 22.05 -13.62
CA LYS A 300 -0.81 21.41 -13.16
C LYS A 300 -0.57 20.84 -11.77
N ILE A 301 -1.45 21.15 -10.84
CA ILE A 301 -1.44 20.62 -9.47
C ILE A 301 -2.73 19.82 -9.34
N THR A 302 -2.58 18.54 -9.01
CA THR A 302 -3.71 17.64 -8.74
C THR A 302 -3.77 17.40 -7.24
N VAL A 303 -4.90 17.74 -6.64
CA VAL A 303 -5.18 17.54 -5.22
C VAL A 303 -6.19 16.40 -5.13
N LYS A 304 -5.98 15.44 -4.24
CA LYS A 304 -6.97 14.40 -3.96
C LYS A 304 -8.29 15.06 -3.56
N LYS A 305 -9.38 14.66 -4.19
CA LYS A 305 -10.71 15.19 -3.86
C LYS A 305 -11.01 14.79 -2.41
N SER A 306 -11.12 15.75 -1.55
CA SER A 306 -11.49 15.55 -0.16
C SER A 306 -12.98 15.21 -0.06
N SER A 307 -13.39 14.52 1.01
CA SER A 307 -14.80 14.14 1.27
C SER A 307 -15.78 15.30 1.11
N LYS A 308 -17.08 15.02 1.04
CA LYS A 308 -18.20 15.96 0.78
C LYS A 308 -18.25 17.24 1.67
N GLN A 309 -17.38 17.37 2.67
CA GLN A 309 -17.35 18.48 3.63
C GLN A 309 -16.36 19.62 3.31
N VAL A 310 -15.68 19.59 2.16
CA VAL A 310 -14.68 20.61 1.79
C VAL A 310 -15.28 21.62 0.84
N SER A 311 -15.17 22.92 1.19
CA SER A 311 -15.66 24.04 0.35
C SER A 311 -14.64 24.47 -0.72
N GLY A 312 -13.37 24.07 -0.59
CA GLY A 312 -12.31 24.37 -1.56
C GLY A 312 -10.90 24.20 -1.00
N TYR A 313 -9.92 24.63 -1.80
CA TYR A 313 -8.50 24.49 -1.54
C TYR A 313 -7.78 25.83 -1.62
N GLU A 314 -6.78 26.00 -0.77
CA GLU A 314 -5.80 27.08 -0.85
C GLU A 314 -4.45 26.49 -1.25
N VAL A 315 -3.93 26.90 -2.40
CA VAL A 315 -2.63 26.51 -2.95
C VAL A 315 -1.63 27.60 -2.66
N ILE A 316 -0.48 27.26 -2.11
CA ILE A 316 0.65 28.17 -1.91
C ILE A 316 1.83 27.64 -2.69
N LEU A 317 2.43 28.51 -3.51
CA LEU A 317 3.62 28.16 -4.30
C LEU A 317 4.66 29.29 -4.23
N SER A 318 5.94 28.90 -4.14
CA SER A 318 7.09 29.82 -4.07
C SER A 318 8.32 29.16 -4.69
N THR A 319 9.25 29.99 -5.17
CA THR A 319 10.60 29.52 -5.55
C THR A 319 11.52 29.31 -4.34
N LYS A 320 11.10 29.73 -3.15
CA LYS A 320 11.83 29.57 -1.89
C LYS A 320 11.22 28.46 -1.03
N LYS A 321 12.03 27.58 -0.45
CA LYS A 321 11.58 26.45 0.39
C LYS A 321 10.79 26.90 1.63
N ASN A 322 11.09 28.08 2.18
CA ASN A 322 10.39 28.68 3.32
C ASN A 322 9.10 29.41 2.93
N PHE A 323 8.70 29.36 1.66
CA PHE A 323 7.50 30.03 1.13
C PHE A 323 7.48 31.55 1.31
N LYS A 324 8.63 32.23 1.50
CA LYS A 324 8.72 33.68 1.48
C LYS A 324 8.27 34.21 0.11
N ASN A 325 7.43 35.25 0.09
CA ASN A 325 6.83 35.82 -1.12
C ASN A 325 6.03 34.80 -1.96
N ALA A 326 5.30 33.91 -1.30
CA ALA A 326 4.53 32.85 -1.98
C ALA A 326 3.28 33.42 -2.69
N LYS A 327 3.01 32.89 -3.88
CA LYS A 327 1.73 33.11 -4.57
C LYS A 327 0.67 32.19 -3.90
N LYS A 328 -0.47 32.82 -3.54
CA LYS A 328 -1.63 32.11 -2.96
C LYS A 328 -2.77 32.04 -3.97
N ILE A 329 -3.41 30.88 -4.09
CA ILE A 329 -4.55 30.68 -4.99
C ILE A 329 -5.63 29.94 -4.20
N THR A 330 -6.85 30.45 -4.22
CA THR A 330 -8.02 29.79 -3.64
C THR A 330 -8.92 29.27 -4.77
N THR A 331 -9.38 28.03 -4.69
CA THR A 331 -10.20 27.39 -5.73
C THR A 331 -11.12 26.34 -5.13
N LYS A 332 -12.23 26.07 -5.83
CA LYS A 332 -13.10 24.91 -5.53
C LYS A 332 -12.67 23.66 -6.28
N LYS A 333 -11.81 23.80 -7.31
CA LYS A 333 -11.35 22.69 -8.15
C LYS A 333 -10.20 21.95 -7.48
N ASN A 334 -10.18 20.64 -7.57
CA ASN A 334 -9.08 19.81 -7.11
C ASN A 334 -7.95 19.67 -8.15
N VAL A 335 -8.21 19.99 -9.40
CA VAL A 335 -7.19 20.09 -10.47
C VAL A 335 -6.97 21.59 -10.78
N ILE A 336 -5.75 22.06 -10.54
CA ILE A 336 -5.41 23.49 -10.58
C ILE A 336 -4.29 23.74 -11.58
N THR A 337 -4.54 24.55 -12.61
CA THR A 337 -3.47 25.00 -13.53
C THR A 337 -3.00 26.39 -13.10
N VAL A 338 -1.72 26.50 -12.75
CA VAL A 338 -1.08 27.77 -12.44
C VAL A 338 -0.28 28.24 -13.64
N LYS A 339 -0.59 29.45 -14.10
CA LYS A 339 0.02 30.08 -15.29
C LYS A 339 0.96 31.22 -14.87
N LYS A 340 1.73 31.75 -15.84
CA LYS A 340 2.63 32.90 -15.70
C LYS A 340 3.74 32.65 -14.67
N LEU A 341 4.33 31.45 -14.70
CA LEU A 341 5.48 31.09 -13.88
C LEU A 341 6.80 31.36 -14.64
N LYS A 342 7.89 31.46 -13.93
CA LYS A 342 9.24 31.62 -14.53
C LYS A 342 9.76 30.28 -15.01
N ALA A 343 10.04 30.16 -16.33
CA ALA A 343 10.62 28.95 -16.90
C ALA A 343 12.02 28.67 -16.31
N GLY A 344 12.40 27.40 -16.22
CA GLY A 344 13.67 26.97 -15.63
C GLY A 344 13.75 27.09 -14.11
N LYS A 345 12.74 27.66 -13.44
CA LYS A 345 12.78 27.82 -11.99
C LYS A 345 12.07 26.65 -11.29
N LYS A 346 12.67 26.20 -10.17
CA LYS A 346 12.06 25.25 -9.25
C LYS A 346 11.04 25.97 -8.36
N TYR A 347 9.86 25.38 -8.27
CA TYR A 347 8.79 25.82 -7.38
C TYR A 347 8.51 24.78 -6.31
N PHE A 348 8.24 25.26 -5.09
CA PHE A 348 7.73 24.47 -3.97
C PHE A 348 6.23 24.75 -3.86
N VAL A 349 5.44 23.69 -3.71
CA VAL A 349 3.97 23.76 -3.68
C VAL A 349 3.46 23.05 -2.44
N LYS A 350 2.52 23.66 -1.72
CA LYS A 350 1.71 23.03 -0.68
C LYS A 350 0.27 23.49 -0.77
N VAL A 351 -0.65 22.63 -0.36
CA VAL A 351 -2.10 22.87 -0.45
C VAL A 351 -2.76 22.57 0.89
N ARG A 352 -3.81 23.30 1.22
CA ARG A 352 -4.71 22.94 2.32
C ARG A 352 -6.16 23.06 1.87
N ALA A 353 -7.03 22.23 2.45
CA ALA A 353 -8.46 22.32 2.27
C ALA A 353 -9.07 23.35 3.24
N PHE A 354 -10.23 23.89 2.91
CA PHE A 354 -11.02 24.69 3.83
C PHE A 354 -12.51 24.37 3.74
N LYS A 355 -13.22 24.51 4.86
CA LYS A 355 -14.68 24.49 4.96
C LYS A 355 -15.16 25.92 5.25
N LYS A 356 -16.20 26.36 4.57
CA LYS A 356 -16.89 27.62 4.92
C LYS A 356 -17.98 27.33 5.95
N VAL A 357 -17.98 28.09 7.02
CA VAL A 357 -19.03 28.11 8.03
C VAL A 357 -19.46 29.55 8.20
N GLY A 358 -20.61 29.91 7.67
CA GLY A 358 -20.98 31.30 7.48
C GLY A 358 -19.96 32.04 6.60
N ASN A 359 -19.51 33.17 7.06
CA ASN A 359 -18.48 34.00 6.38
C ASN A 359 -17.03 33.62 6.72
N LYS A 360 -16.81 32.69 7.62
CA LYS A 360 -15.46 32.26 8.05
C LYS A 360 -14.99 31.01 7.28
N LYS A 361 -13.69 30.96 6.97
CA LYS A 361 -13.02 29.75 6.45
C LYS A 361 -12.28 29.07 7.59
N ILE A 362 -12.61 27.82 7.81
CA ILE A 362 -11.87 26.94 8.71
C ILE A 362 -10.94 26.10 7.84
N TYR A 363 -9.63 26.20 8.10
CA TYR A 363 -8.60 25.54 7.30
C TYR A 363 -8.11 24.26 7.96
N GLY A 364 -7.90 23.24 7.15
CA GLY A 364 -7.14 22.06 7.53
C GLY A 364 -5.63 22.31 7.44
N ASN A 365 -4.85 21.31 7.82
CA ASN A 365 -3.39 21.34 7.72
C ASN A 365 -2.93 21.38 6.26
N TYR A 366 -1.72 21.94 6.03
CA TYR A 366 -1.09 21.90 4.71
C TYR A 366 -0.63 20.49 4.36
N SER A 367 -0.70 20.16 3.06
CA SER A 367 -0.08 18.97 2.47
C SER A 367 1.43 18.96 2.70
N THR A 368 2.06 17.82 2.46
CA THR A 368 3.50 17.76 2.20
C THR A 368 3.88 18.70 1.05
N VAL A 369 5.13 19.19 1.06
CA VAL A 369 5.63 20.08 0.02
C VAL A 369 6.05 19.27 -1.19
N LYS A 370 5.44 19.52 -2.35
CA LYS A 370 5.89 18.98 -3.64
C LYS A 370 6.77 19.99 -4.37
N LYS A 371 7.68 19.50 -5.22
CA LYS A 371 8.63 20.31 -6.00
C LYS A 371 8.36 20.11 -7.48
N VAL A 372 8.53 21.16 -8.29
CA VAL A 372 8.42 21.08 -9.75
C VAL A 372 9.34 22.09 -10.41
N ILE A 373 10.02 21.71 -11.49
CA ILE A 373 10.76 22.63 -12.35
C ILE A 373 9.87 23.00 -13.52
N VAL A 374 9.67 24.30 -13.75
CA VAL A 374 8.82 24.80 -14.83
C VAL A 374 9.57 24.71 -16.14
N LYS A 375 9.12 23.86 -17.08
CA LYS A 375 9.67 23.76 -18.43
C LYS A 375 9.37 25.03 -19.26
N LYS A 376 10.26 25.31 -20.23
CA LYS A 376 10.08 26.38 -21.22
C LYS A 376 8.79 26.23 -22.03
#